data_0957039b4242213e1468f7c3250a0142
#
_entry.id   0957039b4242213e1468f7c3250a0142
#
_cell.length_a   1.000
_cell.length_b   1.000
_cell.length_c   1.000
_cell.angle_alpha   90.00
_cell.angle_beta   90.00
_cell.angle_gamma   90.00
#
_symmetry.space_group_name_H-M   'P 1'
#
loop_
_entity.id
_entity.type
_entity.pdbx_description
1 polymer ?
#
loop_
_entity_poly.entity_id
_entity_poly.type
_entity_poly.pdbx_seq_one_letter_code
_entity_poly.pdbx_strand_id
1 'polypeptide(L)'
;MPSKRKSLMFASACFTSICSFVIICLVLATKNWVSSKISFSSGTVNTTLIYRYGLFEGHLSTTVVNGITKPESSFQVADSLNNGTVKSLNIMIIFLLVLSLLSSFLSAGFTCYNAVSNPYQTFLGPIGVYTWNSISGFCIFLALILFAVNVEANKLSVELASTPSPPSRPYKLSNSYGYSYWIMLLIVFLNVATIIIIVFYQKARYSKRKEQQRPMESAPKDGILF
;
A
#
# COMPACT_ATOMS: atom_id res chain seq x y z
N MET A 1 5.95 -30.80 18.17
CA MET A 1 5.86 -30.49 16.71
C MET A 1 4.68 -29.54 16.50
N PRO A 2 4.79 -28.49 15.69
CA PRO A 2 3.66 -27.64 15.37
C PRO A 2 2.60 -28.48 14.66
N SER A 3 1.32 -28.31 15.00
CA SER A 3 0.27 -29.04 14.31
C SER A 3 0.25 -28.62 12.82
N LYS A 4 0.04 -29.57 11.89
CA LYS A 4 -0.01 -29.30 10.44
C LYS A 4 -0.94 -28.12 10.11
N ARG A 5 -2.04 -27.95 10.84
CA ARG A 5 -2.96 -26.82 10.73
C ARG A 5 -2.31 -25.48 11.07
N LYS A 6 -1.51 -25.41 12.14
CA LYS A 6 -0.80 -24.18 12.51
C LYS A 6 0.18 -23.76 11.42
N SER A 7 1.03 -24.70 10.98
CA SER A 7 2.01 -24.44 9.93
C SER A 7 1.35 -23.96 8.64
N LEU A 8 0.24 -24.57 8.22
CA LEU A 8 -0.50 -24.17 7.01
C LEU A 8 -1.06 -22.75 7.13
N MET A 9 -1.67 -22.38 8.27
CA MET A 9 -2.25 -21.05 8.46
C MET A 9 -1.18 -19.97 8.51
N PHE A 10 -0.04 -20.20 9.17
CA PHE A 10 1.06 -19.24 9.16
C PHE A 10 1.78 -19.19 7.81
N ALA A 11 1.85 -20.31 7.08
CA ALA A 11 2.42 -20.30 5.72
C ALA A 11 1.53 -19.51 4.74
N SER A 12 0.20 -19.61 4.83
CA SER A 12 -0.70 -18.77 4.03
C SER A 12 -0.61 -17.28 4.40
N ALA A 13 -0.48 -16.96 5.69
CA ALA A 13 -0.24 -15.59 6.15
C ALA A 13 1.13 -15.05 5.70
N CYS A 14 2.16 -15.90 5.68
CA CYS A 14 3.47 -15.55 5.14
C CYS A 14 3.38 -15.23 3.65
N PHE A 15 2.68 -16.05 2.88
CA PHE A 15 2.46 -15.82 1.45
C PHE A 15 1.77 -14.48 1.17
N THR A 16 0.67 -14.16 1.89
CA THR A 16 -0.02 -12.87 1.72
C THR A 16 0.85 -11.68 2.11
N SER A 17 1.69 -11.79 3.15
CA SER A 17 2.63 -10.75 3.55
C SER A 17 3.76 -10.55 2.53
N ILE A 18 4.27 -11.62 1.93
CA ILE A 18 5.28 -11.54 0.85
C ILE A 18 4.66 -10.89 -0.38
N CYS A 19 3.44 -11.27 -0.77
CA CYS A 19 2.72 -10.62 -1.87
C CYS A 19 2.56 -9.12 -1.62
N SER A 20 2.15 -8.72 -0.40
CA SER A 20 2.04 -7.32 -0.01
C SER A 20 3.38 -6.58 -0.17
N PHE A 21 4.47 -7.15 0.33
CA PHE A 21 5.81 -6.58 0.21
C PHE A 21 6.22 -6.36 -1.26
N VAL A 22 6.05 -7.39 -2.12
CA VAL A 22 6.40 -7.30 -3.55
C VAL A 22 5.57 -6.23 -4.26
N ILE A 23 4.26 -6.14 -3.96
CA ILE A 23 3.39 -5.14 -4.57
C ILE A 23 3.78 -3.72 -4.11
N ILE A 24 4.17 -3.51 -2.85
CA ILE A 24 4.68 -2.20 -2.39
C ILE A 24 5.94 -1.80 -3.16
N CYS A 25 6.88 -2.73 -3.37
CA CYS A 25 8.07 -2.47 -4.20
C CYS A 25 7.69 -2.07 -5.62
N LEU A 26 6.74 -2.77 -6.25
CA LEU A 26 6.25 -2.44 -7.60
C LEU A 26 5.59 -1.06 -7.64
N VAL A 27 4.75 -0.74 -6.67
CA VAL A 27 4.08 0.56 -6.55
C VAL A 27 5.09 1.69 -6.44
N LEU A 28 6.13 1.53 -5.61
CA LEU A 28 7.21 2.52 -5.47
C LEU A 28 8.00 2.72 -6.77
N ALA A 29 8.24 1.64 -7.52
CA ALA A 29 9.04 1.67 -8.75
C ALA A 29 8.27 2.20 -9.98
N THR A 30 6.93 2.21 -9.94
CA THR A 30 6.13 2.54 -11.13
C THR A 30 5.90 4.03 -11.30
N LYS A 31 5.81 4.46 -12.57
CA LYS A 31 5.58 5.86 -12.98
C LYS A 31 4.11 6.14 -13.34
N ASN A 32 3.22 5.16 -13.23
CA ASN A 32 1.83 5.23 -13.66
C ASN A 32 0.84 5.42 -12.50
N TRP A 33 1.10 6.41 -11.66
CA TRP A 33 0.21 6.77 -10.56
C TRP A 33 -0.94 7.67 -11.01
N VAL A 34 -0.59 8.68 -11.83
CA VAL A 34 -1.55 9.62 -12.41
C VAL A 34 -1.18 9.92 -13.85
N SER A 35 -2.19 10.05 -14.68
CA SER A 35 -2.12 10.62 -16.01
C SER A 35 -2.97 11.89 -16.05
N SER A 36 -2.34 13.04 -16.19
CA SER A 36 -3.01 14.35 -16.22
C SER A 36 -2.92 14.96 -17.60
N LYS A 37 -4.05 15.42 -18.11
CA LYS A 37 -4.16 16.15 -19.37
C LYS A 37 -4.45 17.61 -19.07
N ILE A 38 -3.57 18.50 -19.55
CA ILE A 38 -3.72 19.94 -19.44
C ILE A 38 -3.87 20.49 -20.85
N SER A 39 -5.06 20.99 -21.17
CA SER A 39 -5.34 21.58 -22.48
C SER A 39 -5.51 23.08 -22.32
N PHE A 40 -4.82 23.86 -23.16
CA PHE A 40 -4.95 25.30 -23.22
C PHE A 40 -4.91 25.79 -24.65
N SER A 41 -5.59 26.89 -24.89
CA SER A 41 -5.64 27.56 -26.18
C SER A 41 -4.82 28.84 -26.15
N SER A 42 -3.89 29.00 -27.04
CA SER A 42 -3.13 30.24 -27.23
C SER A 42 -3.35 30.74 -28.65
N GLY A 43 -4.29 31.69 -28.80
CA GLY A 43 -4.76 32.17 -30.09
C GLY A 43 -5.43 31.07 -30.90
N THR A 44 -4.91 30.78 -32.08
CA THR A 44 -5.43 29.74 -32.99
C THR A 44 -4.89 28.34 -32.71
N VAL A 45 -3.95 28.18 -31.75
CA VAL A 45 -3.27 26.93 -31.46
C VAL A 45 -3.77 26.35 -30.15
N ASN A 46 -4.36 25.15 -30.24
CA ASN A 46 -4.68 24.36 -29.03
C ASN A 46 -3.52 23.42 -28.71
N THR A 47 -3.00 23.47 -27.52
CA THR A 47 -1.93 22.61 -27.07
C THR A 47 -2.44 21.71 -25.94
N THR A 48 -2.11 20.42 -26.00
CA THR A 48 -2.41 19.46 -24.94
C THR A 48 -1.12 18.89 -24.40
N LEU A 49 -0.91 19.06 -23.11
CA LEU A 49 0.18 18.46 -22.36
C LEU A 49 -0.36 17.23 -21.62
N ILE A 50 0.32 16.11 -21.77
CA ILE A 50 -0.01 14.88 -21.06
C ILE A 50 1.16 14.56 -20.12
N TYR A 51 0.90 14.66 -18.82
CA TYR A 51 1.83 14.28 -17.77
C TYR A 51 1.45 12.91 -17.22
N ARG A 52 2.37 11.96 -17.30
CA ARG A 52 2.27 10.68 -16.60
C ARG A 52 3.36 10.64 -15.55
N TYR A 53 3.00 10.51 -14.30
CA TYR A 53 3.99 10.55 -13.21
C TYR A 53 3.67 9.58 -12.09
N GLY A 54 4.74 9.17 -11.41
CA GLY A 54 4.72 8.43 -10.16
C GLY A 54 5.17 9.32 -9.00
N LEU A 55 5.76 8.71 -7.99
CA LEU A 55 6.28 9.44 -6.82
C LEU A 55 7.64 10.09 -7.08
N PHE A 56 8.49 9.47 -7.91
CA PHE A 56 9.87 9.89 -8.14
C PHE A 56 10.06 10.49 -9.52
N GLU A 57 9.50 9.86 -10.55
CA GLU A 57 9.71 10.23 -11.93
C GLU A 57 8.40 10.32 -12.71
N GLY A 58 8.44 11.12 -13.76
CA GLY A 58 7.35 11.28 -14.70
C GLY A 58 7.80 11.45 -16.14
N HIS A 59 6.84 11.39 -17.05
CA HIS A 59 7.01 11.63 -18.49
C HIS A 59 6.02 12.70 -18.94
N LEU A 60 6.53 13.60 -19.76
CA LEU A 60 5.75 14.65 -20.42
C LEU A 60 5.66 14.36 -21.91
N SER A 61 4.45 14.23 -22.42
CA SER A 61 4.15 14.20 -23.85
C SER A 61 3.39 15.47 -24.24
N THR A 62 3.85 16.17 -25.26
CA THR A 62 3.21 17.40 -25.76
C THR A 62 2.61 17.13 -27.12
N THR A 63 1.31 17.37 -27.29
CA THR A 63 0.61 17.30 -28.55
C THR A 63 0.12 18.70 -28.97
N VAL A 64 0.53 19.17 -30.11
CA VAL A 64 0.09 20.44 -30.71
C VAL A 64 -0.98 20.15 -31.77
N VAL A 65 -1.88 21.10 -32.07
CA VAL A 65 -3.07 20.95 -32.93
C VAL A 65 -2.83 20.32 -34.30
N ASN A 66 -1.63 20.44 -34.85
CA ASN A 66 -1.32 19.85 -36.17
C ASN A 66 -0.88 18.38 -36.09
N GLY A 67 -1.12 17.69 -34.97
CA GLY A 67 -0.71 16.30 -34.82
C GLY A 67 0.80 16.10 -34.57
N ILE A 68 1.55 17.17 -34.45
CA ILE A 68 2.99 17.11 -34.18
C ILE A 68 3.14 16.81 -32.68
N THR A 69 3.54 15.59 -32.38
CA THR A 69 3.96 15.20 -31.03
C THR A 69 5.44 15.51 -30.86
N LYS A 70 5.78 16.23 -29.77
CA LYS A 70 7.19 16.34 -29.36
C LYS A 70 7.63 15.02 -28.74
N PRO A 71 8.93 14.67 -28.82
CA PRO A 71 9.46 13.50 -28.13
C PRO A 71 9.17 13.56 -26.63
N GLU A 72 8.87 12.43 -26.01
CA GLU A 72 8.65 12.34 -24.58
C GLU A 72 9.90 12.78 -23.82
N SER A 73 9.71 13.68 -22.85
CA SER A 73 10.76 14.08 -21.92
C SER A 73 10.47 13.48 -20.55
N SER A 74 11.49 12.90 -19.95
CA SER A 74 11.42 12.47 -18.54
C SER A 74 11.80 13.61 -17.62
N PHE A 75 11.19 13.64 -16.44
CA PHE A 75 11.51 14.62 -15.39
C PHE A 75 11.46 13.94 -14.01
N GLN A 76 12.21 14.52 -13.07
CA GLN A 76 12.14 14.11 -11.66
C GLN A 76 11.09 14.94 -10.92
N VAL A 77 10.18 14.27 -10.23
CA VAL A 77 9.07 14.92 -9.50
C VAL A 77 9.62 15.84 -8.41
N ALA A 78 10.59 15.38 -7.63
CA ALA A 78 11.16 16.13 -6.53
C ALA A 78 11.82 17.47 -6.95
N ASP A 79 12.46 17.48 -8.12
CA ASP A 79 13.15 18.68 -8.66
C ASP A 79 12.17 19.65 -9.32
N SER A 80 11.04 19.12 -9.80
CA SER A 80 9.99 19.91 -10.47
C SER A 80 9.03 20.59 -9.49
N LEU A 81 9.09 20.28 -8.20
CA LEU A 81 8.21 20.83 -7.18
C LEU A 81 8.84 22.06 -6.53
N ASN A 82 8.28 23.23 -6.81
CA ASN A 82 8.69 24.52 -6.22
C ASN A 82 7.85 24.84 -4.97
N ASN A 83 6.60 24.42 -4.91
CA ASN A 83 5.73 24.65 -3.76
C ASN A 83 6.10 23.73 -2.59
N GLY A 84 6.50 24.33 -1.47
CA GLY A 84 6.93 23.60 -0.27
C GLY A 84 5.87 22.67 0.30
N THR A 85 4.60 23.03 0.25
CA THR A 85 3.49 22.19 0.75
C THR A 85 3.32 20.93 -0.11
N VAL A 86 3.32 21.09 -1.44
CA VAL A 86 3.18 19.97 -2.38
C VAL A 86 4.35 19.00 -2.25
N LYS A 87 5.57 19.57 -2.15
CA LYS A 87 6.81 18.80 -1.97
C LYS A 87 6.83 18.05 -0.63
N SER A 88 6.45 18.72 0.45
CA SER A 88 6.39 18.11 1.79
C SER A 88 5.40 16.95 1.86
N LEU A 89 4.22 17.11 1.25
CA LEU A 89 3.24 16.02 1.15
C LEU A 89 3.77 14.84 0.33
N ASN A 90 4.45 15.11 -0.78
CA ASN A 90 5.04 14.03 -1.59
C ASN A 90 6.09 13.25 -0.78
N ILE A 91 6.95 13.93 -0.03
CA ILE A 91 7.94 13.31 0.86
C ILE A 91 7.26 12.49 1.95
N MET A 92 6.18 13.02 2.56
CA MET A 92 5.41 12.30 3.59
C MET A 92 4.81 11.00 3.03
N ILE A 93 4.24 11.04 1.81
CA ILE A 93 3.69 9.85 1.14
C ILE A 93 4.78 8.81 0.93
N ILE A 94 5.96 9.21 0.43
CA ILE A 94 7.10 8.31 0.25
C ILE A 94 7.52 7.69 1.59
N PHE A 95 7.59 8.49 2.67
CA PHE A 95 7.93 8.02 4.00
C PHE A 95 6.93 6.96 4.51
N LEU A 96 5.63 7.20 4.34
CA LEU A 96 4.59 6.24 4.73
C LEU A 96 4.70 4.92 3.95
N LEU A 97 5.02 4.99 2.66
CA LEU A 97 5.20 3.79 1.83
C LEU A 97 6.44 3.00 2.23
N VAL A 98 7.55 3.67 2.55
CA VAL A 98 8.77 3.02 3.07
C VAL A 98 8.50 2.38 4.43
N LEU A 99 7.78 3.06 5.32
CA LEU A 99 7.39 2.49 6.61
C LEU A 99 6.49 1.27 6.44
N SER A 100 5.55 1.32 5.49
CA SER A 100 4.71 0.17 5.15
C SER A 100 5.53 -0.99 4.57
N LEU A 101 6.53 -0.70 3.73
CA LEU A 101 7.45 -1.71 3.18
C LEU A 101 8.21 -2.44 4.28
N LEU A 102 8.80 -1.70 5.23
CA LEU A 102 9.50 -2.28 6.38
C LEU A 102 8.56 -3.10 7.26
N SER A 103 7.34 -2.60 7.52
CA SER A 103 6.34 -3.30 8.32
C SER A 103 5.90 -4.61 7.65
N SER A 104 5.72 -4.60 6.33
CA SER A 104 5.37 -5.79 5.54
C SER A 104 6.49 -6.83 5.53
N PHE A 105 7.75 -6.39 5.45
CA PHE A 105 8.92 -7.26 5.56
C PHE A 105 9.00 -7.94 6.94
N LEU A 106 8.82 -7.18 8.02
CA LEU A 106 8.81 -7.71 9.38
C LEU A 106 7.64 -8.69 9.59
N SER A 107 6.46 -8.37 9.06
CA SER A 107 5.31 -9.28 9.10
C SER A 107 5.59 -10.60 8.39
N ALA A 108 6.20 -10.57 7.21
CA ALA A 108 6.60 -11.77 6.47
C ALA A 108 7.61 -12.60 7.28
N GLY A 109 8.62 -11.97 7.89
CA GLY A 109 9.59 -12.64 8.74
C GLY A 109 8.95 -13.32 9.96
N PHE A 110 8.05 -12.61 10.66
CA PHE A 110 7.37 -13.16 11.83
C PHE A 110 6.39 -14.28 11.46
N THR A 111 5.69 -14.18 10.35
CA THR A 111 4.79 -15.26 9.90
C THR A 111 5.58 -16.50 9.49
N CYS A 112 6.69 -16.35 8.77
CA CYS A 112 7.59 -17.46 8.43
C CYS A 112 8.14 -18.13 9.69
N TYR A 113 8.66 -17.34 10.64
CA TYR A 113 9.18 -17.88 11.90
C TYR A 113 8.13 -18.65 12.69
N ASN A 114 6.90 -18.11 12.79
CA ASN A 114 5.78 -18.78 13.47
C ASN A 114 5.28 -20.03 12.74
N ALA A 115 5.49 -20.15 11.44
CA ALA A 115 5.14 -21.35 10.68
C ALA A 115 6.01 -22.55 11.08
N VAL A 116 7.30 -22.31 11.35
CA VAL A 116 8.29 -23.34 11.66
C VAL A 116 8.43 -23.56 13.16
N SER A 117 8.44 -22.48 13.96
CA SER A 117 8.74 -22.48 15.40
C SER A 117 7.50 -22.24 16.26
N ASN A 118 7.63 -22.51 17.57
CA ASN A 118 6.69 -22.10 18.60
C ASN A 118 7.36 -21.04 19.48
N PRO A 119 7.32 -19.76 19.14
CA PRO A 119 7.95 -18.74 19.95
C PRO A 119 7.24 -18.61 21.29
N TYR A 120 8.03 -18.63 22.36
CA TYR A 120 7.55 -18.38 23.72
C TYR A 120 7.29 -16.89 23.97
N GLN A 121 7.93 -16.02 23.17
CA GLN A 121 7.81 -14.57 23.30
C GLN A 121 6.56 -14.06 22.59
N THR A 122 5.78 -13.24 23.27
CA THR A 122 4.50 -12.68 22.80
C THR A 122 4.71 -11.77 21.56
N PHE A 123 5.83 -11.04 21.52
CA PHE A 123 6.13 -10.10 20.45
C PHE A 123 6.43 -10.78 19.10
N LEU A 124 7.09 -11.93 19.12
CA LEU A 124 7.36 -12.74 17.91
C LEU A 124 6.18 -13.63 17.51
N GLY A 125 5.16 -13.69 18.34
CA GLY A 125 3.95 -14.48 18.11
C GLY A 125 2.91 -13.80 17.19
N PRO A 126 1.66 -14.28 17.25
CA PRO A 126 0.54 -13.71 16.47
C PRO A 126 0.33 -12.22 16.68
N ILE A 127 0.63 -11.68 17.86
CA ILE A 127 0.48 -10.25 18.19
C ILE A 127 1.39 -9.39 17.33
N GLY A 128 2.65 -9.79 17.14
CA GLY A 128 3.57 -9.09 16.26
C GLY A 128 3.08 -9.04 14.81
N VAL A 129 2.50 -10.15 14.32
CA VAL A 129 1.92 -10.18 12.98
C VAL A 129 0.76 -9.19 12.85
N TYR A 130 -0.14 -9.10 13.85
CA TYR A 130 -1.21 -8.11 13.84
C TYR A 130 -0.69 -6.69 13.80
N THR A 131 0.26 -6.36 14.68
CA THR A 131 0.81 -5.02 14.82
C THR A 131 1.41 -4.55 13.50
N TRP A 132 2.29 -5.37 12.90
CA TRP A 132 2.97 -4.97 11.66
C TRP A 132 2.05 -4.89 10.44
N ASN A 133 1.08 -5.82 10.30
CA ASN A 133 0.09 -5.71 9.22
C ASN A 133 -0.85 -4.52 9.40
N SER A 134 -1.23 -4.19 10.65
CA SER A 134 -2.06 -3.02 10.93
C SER A 134 -1.32 -1.72 10.61
N ILE A 135 -0.05 -1.61 11.00
CA ILE A 135 0.80 -0.45 10.66
C ILE A 135 0.93 -0.32 9.15
N SER A 136 1.27 -1.42 8.44
CA SER A 136 1.39 -1.41 6.98
C SER A 136 0.09 -0.98 6.31
N GLY A 137 -1.04 -1.58 6.66
CA GLY A 137 -2.35 -1.25 6.09
C GLY A 137 -2.76 0.20 6.36
N PHE A 138 -2.53 0.71 7.57
CA PHE A 138 -2.81 2.10 7.94
C PHE A 138 -1.94 3.09 7.16
N CYS A 139 -0.64 2.82 7.04
CA CYS A 139 0.28 3.67 6.28
C CYS A 139 -0.10 3.74 4.80
N ILE A 140 -0.46 2.61 4.17
CA ILE A 140 -0.92 2.58 2.77
C ILE A 140 -2.23 3.36 2.61
N PHE A 141 -3.19 3.15 3.50
CA PHE A 141 -4.48 3.85 3.46
C PHE A 141 -4.30 5.36 3.61
N LEU A 142 -3.46 5.80 4.53
CA LEU A 142 -3.13 7.21 4.71
C LEU A 142 -2.40 7.78 3.48
N ALA A 143 -1.45 7.04 2.91
CA ALA A 143 -0.75 7.44 1.69
C ALA A 143 -1.69 7.61 0.49
N LEU A 144 -2.70 6.74 0.34
CA LEU A 144 -3.76 6.87 -0.69
C LEU A 144 -4.51 8.18 -0.57
N ILE A 145 -4.97 8.52 0.65
CA ILE A 145 -5.72 9.75 0.91
C ILE A 145 -4.84 10.97 0.66
N LEU A 146 -3.62 11.00 1.23
CA LEU A 146 -2.71 12.13 1.09
C LEU A 146 -2.31 12.36 -0.37
N PHE A 147 -2.13 11.29 -1.14
CA PHE A 147 -1.82 11.41 -2.56
C PHE A 147 -2.99 12.00 -3.34
N ALA A 148 -4.22 11.53 -3.10
CA ALA A 148 -5.42 12.10 -3.74
C ALA A 148 -5.59 13.59 -3.37
N VAL A 149 -5.40 13.95 -2.10
CA VAL A 149 -5.42 15.36 -1.65
C VAL A 149 -4.33 16.19 -2.37
N ASN A 150 -3.13 15.64 -2.52
CA ASN A 150 -2.05 16.36 -3.18
C ASN A 150 -2.33 16.59 -4.68
N VAL A 151 -2.95 15.61 -5.35
CA VAL A 151 -3.32 15.73 -6.77
C VAL A 151 -4.49 16.69 -6.99
N GLU A 152 -5.56 16.58 -6.19
CA GLU A 152 -6.80 17.33 -6.44
C GLU A 152 -6.82 18.70 -5.74
N ALA A 153 -6.53 18.75 -4.44
CA ALA A 153 -6.59 19.98 -3.67
C ALA A 153 -5.37 20.88 -3.92
N ASN A 154 -4.17 20.33 -3.90
CA ASN A 154 -2.94 21.08 -4.12
C ASN A 154 -2.55 21.21 -5.60
N LYS A 155 -3.32 20.57 -6.49
CA LYS A 155 -3.10 20.64 -7.94
C LYS A 155 -1.67 20.23 -8.35
N LEU A 156 -1.17 19.14 -7.80
CA LEU A 156 0.16 18.60 -8.08
C LEU A 156 0.49 18.58 -9.58
N SER A 157 -0.47 18.18 -10.42
CA SER A 157 -0.29 18.14 -11.88
C SER A 157 -0.03 19.50 -12.51
N VAL A 158 -0.62 20.56 -11.96
CA VAL A 158 -0.40 21.94 -12.44
C VAL A 158 0.96 22.45 -11.98
N GLU A 159 1.35 22.11 -10.75
CA GLU A 159 2.66 22.46 -10.23
C GLU A 159 3.78 21.85 -11.07
N LEU A 160 3.67 20.56 -11.42
CA LEU A 160 4.59 19.88 -12.32
C LEU A 160 4.61 20.51 -13.73
N ALA A 161 3.48 21.03 -14.18
CA ALA A 161 3.36 21.69 -15.49
C ALA A 161 3.91 23.12 -15.48
N SER A 162 4.05 23.75 -14.34
CA SER A 162 4.55 25.13 -14.22
C SER A 162 6.06 25.25 -14.39
N THR A 163 6.76 24.13 -14.48
CA THR A 163 8.21 24.09 -14.67
C THR A 163 8.54 23.61 -16.11
N PRO A 164 9.24 24.40 -16.98
CA PRO A 164 9.89 25.68 -16.73
C PRO A 164 8.99 26.92 -16.89
N SER A 165 7.78 26.80 -17.42
CA SER A 165 6.87 27.94 -17.59
C SER A 165 5.42 27.55 -17.30
N PRO A 166 4.67 28.36 -16.54
CA PRO A 166 3.29 28.04 -16.21
C PRO A 166 2.43 27.95 -17.48
N PRO A 167 1.42 27.03 -17.51
CA PRO A 167 0.51 26.94 -18.62
C PRO A 167 -0.31 28.24 -18.77
N SER A 168 -0.49 28.69 -20.01
CA SER A 168 -1.31 29.88 -20.30
C SER A 168 -2.75 29.66 -19.82
N ARG A 169 -3.33 30.66 -19.20
CA ARG A 169 -4.73 30.60 -18.75
C ARG A 169 -5.68 31.19 -19.79
N PRO A 170 -6.91 30.67 -19.93
CA PRO A 170 -7.49 29.54 -19.17
C PRO A 170 -7.01 28.16 -19.65
N TYR A 171 -6.88 27.22 -18.70
CA TYR A 171 -6.56 25.83 -19.01
C TYR A 171 -7.64 24.87 -18.48
N LYS A 172 -7.82 23.73 -19.16
CA LYS A 172 -8.68 22.62 -18.73
C LYS A 172 -7.79 21.49 -18.23
N LEU A 173 -8.00 21.10 -16.95
CA LEU A 173 -7.29 20.02 -16.29
C LEU A 173 -8.19 18.79 -16.20
N SER A 174 -7.64 17.61 -16.52
CA SER A 174 -8.30 16.32 -16.34
C SER A 174 -7.28 15.34 -15.78
N ASN A 175 -7.50 14.87 -14.54
CA ASN A 175 -6.69 13.86 -13.88
C ASN A 175 -7.33 12.48 -14.03
N SER A 176 -6.51 11.46 -14.22
CA SER A 176 -6.92 10.05 -14.25
C SER A 176 -5.92 9.24 -13.44
N TYR A 177 -6.41 8.54 -12.41
CA TYR A 177 -5.58 7.68 -11.57
C TYR A 177 -5.21 6.40 -12.31
N GLY A 178 -3.92 6.11 -12.34
CA GLY A 178 -3.35 4.95 -13.01
C GLY A 178 -3.45 3.67 -12.17
N TYR A 179 -3.01 2.56 -12.74
CA TYR A 179 -3.08 1.26 -12.10
C TYR A 179 -2.27 1.19 -10.80
N SER A 180 -1.15 1.91 -10.69
CA SER A 180 -0.30 1.90 -9.49
C SER A 180 -1.03 2.44 -8.27
N TYR A 181 -1.89 3.45 -8.44
CA TYR A 181 -2.74 3.97 -7.38
C TYR A 181 -3.78 2.94 -6.92
N TRP A 182 -4.46 2.29 -7.85
CA TRP A 182 -5.50 1.32 -7.53
C TRP A 182 -4.95 0.01 -6.93
N ILE A 183 -3.75 -0.42 -7.35
CA ILE A 183 -3.08 -1.59 -6.76
C ILE A 183 -2.78 -1.39 -5.27
N MET A 184 -2.62 -0.16 -4.77
CA MET A 184 -2.47 0.08 -3.34
C MET A 184 -3.67 -0.41 -2.52
N LEU A 185 -4.88 -0.38 -3.06
CA LEU A 185 -6.05 -0.97 -2.39
C LEU A 185 -5.89 -2.49 -2.21
N LEU A 186 -5.28 -3.17 -3.19
CA LEU A 186 -4.99 -4.60 -3.07
C LEU A 186 -4.05 -4.89 -1.88
N ILE A 187 -3.07 -4.01 -1.61
CA ILE A 187 -2.17 -4.16 -0.46
C ILE A 187 -2.96 -4.08 0.86
N VAL A 188 -3.91 -3.15 0.96
CA VAL A 188 -4.79 -3.04 2.13
C VAL A 188 -5.58 -4.33 2.32
N PHE A 189 -6.18 -4.88 1.24
CA PHE A 189 -6.90 -6.16 1.31
C PHE A 189 -6.01 -7.32 1.73
N LEU A 190 -4.76 -7.40 1.22
CA LEU A 190 -3.81 -8.45 1.62
C LEU A 190 -3.45 -8.37 3.10
N ASN A 191 -3.22 -7.16 3.63
CA ASN A 191 -2.94 -6.96 5.05
C ASN A 191 -4.14 -7.36 5.91
N VAL A 192 -5.35 -6.99 5.52
CA VAL A 192 -6.59 -7.41 6.20
C VAL A 192 -6.76 -8.92 6.14
N ALA A 193 -6.53 -9.54 4.98
CA ALA A 193 -6.60 -10.99 4.82
C ALA A 193 -5.61 -11.71 5.74
N THR A 194 -4.37 -11.21 5.85
CA THR A 194 -3.36 -11.75 6.78
C THR A 194 -3.86 -11.69 8.23
N ILE A 195 -4.41 -10.56 8.65
CA ILE A 195 -4.98 -10.39 10.00
C ILE A 195 -6.10 -11.40 10.23
N ILE A 196 -7.03 -11.53 9.30
CA ILE A 196 -8.17 -12.46 9.38
C ILE A 196 -7.68 -13.91 9.55
N ILE A 197 -6.71 -14.35 8.75
CA ILE A 197 -6.13 -15.70 8.84
C ILE A 197 -5.61 -15.97 10.25
N ILE A 198 -4.89 -15.02 10.83
CA ILE A 198 -4.30 -15.17 12.16
C ILE A 198 -5.37 -15.10 13.26
N VAL A 199 -6.42 -14.27 13.12
CA VAL A 199 -7.58 -14.25 14.04
C VAL A 199 -8.25 -15.61 14.10
N PHE A 200 -8.53 -16.22 12.95
CA PHE A 200 -9.11 -17.56 12.91
C PHE A 200 -8.23 -18.61 13.60
N TYR A 201 -6.91 -18.53 13.40
CA TYR A 201 -5.98 -19.40 14.09
C TYR A 201 -6.05 -19.21 15.62
N GLN A 202 -6.05 -17.96 16.13
CA GLN A 202 -6.12 -17.70 17.56
C GLN A 202 -7.45 -18.20 18.16
N LYS A 203 -8.57 -17.94 17.48
CA LYS A 203 -9.90 -18.41 17.92
C LYS A 203 -9.94 -19.92 18.02
N ALA A 204 -9.45 -20.62 17.01
CA ALA A 204 -9.38 -22.08 17.01
C ALA A 204 -8.48 -22.64 18.13
N ARG A 205 -7.35 -21.96 18.41
CA ARG A 205 -6.45 -22.33 19.51
C ARG A 205 -7.09 -22.10 20.88
N TYR A 206 -7.80 -20.99 21.06
CA TYR A 206 -8.51 -20.67 22.30
C TYR A 206 -9.62 -21.67 22.58
N SER A 207 -10.43 -22.03 21.59
CA SER A 207 -11.50 -23.03 21.72
C SER A 207 -10.95 -24.39 22.19
N LYS A 208 -9.88 -24.88 21.55
CA LYS A 208 -9.24 -26.14 21.96
C LYS A 208 -8.69 -26.11 23.39
N ARG A 209 -8.09 -24.98 23.83
CA ARG A 209 -7.61 -24.84 25.21
C ARG A 209 -8.76 -24.88 26.20
N LYS A 210 -9.87 -24.23 25.88
CA LYS A 210 -11.08 -24.24 26.72
C LYS A 210 -11.70 -25.63 26.83
N GLU A 211 -11.70 -26.42 25.74
CA GLU A 211 -12.14 -27.82 25.76
C GLU A 211 -11.24 -28.70 26.65
N GLN A 212 -9.93 -28.51 26.59
CA GLN A 212 -8.97 -29.23 27.42
C GLN A 212 -9.01 -28.84 28.92
N GLN A 213 -9.48 -27.62 29.20
CA GLN A 213 -9.61 -27.10 30.57
C GLN A 213 -10.99 -27.41 31.18
N ARG A 214 -11.96 -27.94 30.41
CA ARG A 214 -13.20 -28.44 31.04
C ARG A 214 -12.81 -29.59 31.96
N PRO A 215 -13.02 -29.46 33.31
CA PRO A 215 -12.78 -30.56 34.21
C PRO A 215 -13.62 -31.74 33.75
N MET A 216 -13.18 -32.95 34.04
CA MET A 216 -14.01 -34.17 33.93
C MET A 216 -15.15 -34.10 34.97
N GLU A 217 -16.05 -33.14 34.77
CA GLU A 217 -17.25 -32.96 35.62
C GLU A 217 -18.30 -34.04 35.31
N SER A 218 -18.04 -34.87 34.32
CA SER A 218 -18.87 -36.02 33.89
C SER A 218 -18.22 -37.38 34.22
N ALA A 219 -17.21 -37.42 35.10
CA ALA A 219 -16.85 -38.70 35.71
C ALA A 219 -18.01 -39.12 36.64
N PRO A 220 -18.67 -40.26 36.38
CA PRO A 220 -19.73 -40.74 37.26
C PRO A 220 -19.16 -40.81 38.69
N LYS A 221 -19.79 -40.11 39.65
CA LYS A 221 -19.44 -40.18 41.08
C LYS A 221 -19.76 -41.54 41.69
N ASP A 222 -20.24 -42.49 40.90
CA ASP A 222 -20.71 -43.80 41.37
C ASP A 222 -19.72 -44.93 41.11
N GLY A 223 -18.41 -44.64 41.20
CA GLY A 223 -17.36 -45.63 40.94
C GLY A 223 -16.42 -45.93 42.12
N ILE A 224 -16.74 -45.55 43.37
CA ILE A 224 -15.97 -45.97 44.53
C ILE A 224 -16.94 -46.60 45.53
N LEU A 225 -17.32 -47.82 45.28
CA LEU A 225 -17.76 -48.75 46.32
C LEU A 225 -17.10 -50.09 46.07
N PHE A 226 -16.21 -50.45 47.01
CA PHE A 226 -15.44 -51.66 47.25
C PHE A 226 -14.11 -51.85 46.56
#